data_306f90e4c91ac0278a25a1b2e39d295e
#
_entry.id   306f90e4c91ac0278a25a1b2e39d295e
#
_cell.length_a   1.000
_cell.length_b   1.000
_cell.length_c   1.000
_cell.angle_alpha   90.00
_cell.angle_beta   90.00
_cell.angle_gamma   90.00
#
_symmetry.space_group_name_H-M   'P 1'
#
loop_
_entity.id
_entity.type
_entity.pdbx_description
1 polymer ?
#
loop_
_entity_poly.entity_id
_entity_poly.type
_entity_poly.pdbx_seq_one_letter_code
_entity_poly.pdbx_strand_id
1 'polypeptide(L)'
;FIKTVQHDFVDRVFVYEQLIWIHIPLSAKKLKVFIDEKQARITYSGKQHQELDLKELNKAFSNNLSAYNSNEDIWILMDRDIQADDNAEHLYRYIAKMYPEKNIYFALKSSSHDWDRLKNEGFQLLDFGTSEYEKVFKKSSKIISSHIDGYIVNYFGKDTLKGKEFIFLQHGVIKDDLSKWLNPKKMDLFVTTTKDEYNSIAGDFNRYKFSKKNVIQSGLPRHDSLLANNNENSKTILVMPTWRHYIMGEVIGTANQRELNADFLSTDYAQHWLSFLKNPTLQNLVENYGFKVVYFPHANIQPYLPLFDLPDYIDILDHASIGMQELFQQASFMLTDYSSVA
;
A
#
# COMPACT_ATOMS: atom_id res chain seq x y z
N PHE A 1 20.97 -7.93 -3.85
CA PHE A 1 22.19 -8.07 -3.06
C PHE A 1 21.90 -8.70 -1.69
N ILE A 2 20.96 -8.14 -0.96
CA ILE A 2 20.60 -8.59 0.41
C ILE A 2 19.94 -9.99 0.43
N LYS A 3 19.31 -10.41 -0.65
CA LYS A 3 18.56 -11.68 -0.71
C LYS A 3 19.40 -12.93 -0.88
N THR A 4 20.65 -12.80 -1.31
CA THR A 4 21.53 -13.96 -1.57
C THR A 4 22.31 -14.39 -0.34
N VAL A 5 22.24 -13.63 0.74
CA VAL A 5 23.00 -13.90 1.97
C VAL A 5 22.02 -14.22 3.09
N GLN A 6 21.57 -15.48 3.18
CA GLN A 6 20.92 -16.01 4.37
C GLN A 6 21.99 -16.69 5.24
N HIS A 7 22.29 -16.08 6.37
CA HIS A 7 23.19 -16.64 7.38
C HIS A 7 22.44 -16.75 8.70
N ASP A 8 22.55 -17.87 9.37
CA ASP A 8 21.83 -18.16 10.61
C ASP A 8 22.17 -17.19 11.77
N PHE A 9 23.28 -16.45 11.65
CA PHE A 9 23.72 -15.50 12.65
C PHE A 9 23.54 -14.03 12.25
N VAL A 10 23.09 -13.76 11.02
CA VAL A 10 22.86 -12.41 10.52
C VAL A 10 21.36 -12.14 10.53
N ASP A 11 20.95 -11.25 11.42
CA ASP A 11 19.57 -10.83 11.55
C ASP A 11 19.15 -9.92 10.39
N ARG A 12 20.09 -9.09 9.93
CA ARG A 12 19.81 -8.10 8.89
C ARG A 12 21.08 -7.67 8.13
N VAL A 13 20.97 -7.56 6.82
CA VAL A 13 21.97 -6.90 5.97
C VAL A 13 21.28 -5.78 5.19
N PHE A 14 21.84 -4.60 5.22
CA PHE A 14 21.31 -3.45 4.47
C PHE A 14 22.46 -2.59 3.93
N VAL A 15 22.18 -1.80 2.89
CA VAL A 15 23.15 -0.90 2.29
C VAL A 15 22.77 0.53 2.64
N TYR A 16 23.70 1.24 3.23
CA TYR A 16 23.58 2.65 3.55
C TYR A 16 24.81 3.40 3.03
N GLU A 17 24.62 4.52 2.36
CA GLU A 17 25.70 5.37 1.78
C GLU A 17 26.79 4.58 1.05
N GLN A 18 26.40 3.59 0.27
CA GLN A 18 27.29 2.65 -0.45
C GLN A 18 28.05 1.66 0.47
N LEU A 19 27.82 1.71 1.76
CA LEU A 19 28.39 0.75 2.72
C LEU A 19 27.41 -0.40 2.95
N ILE A 20 27.96 -1.59 3.16
CA ILE A 20 27.21 -2.76 3.57
C ILE A 20 27.15 -2.80 5.08
N TRP A 21 25.95 -2.72 5.62
CA TRP A 21 25.70 -2.85 7.05
C TRP A 21 25.18 -4.24 7.37
N ILE A 22 25.74 -4.85 8.40
CA ILE A 22 25.37 -6.20 8.83
C ILE A 22 24.91 -6.10 10.28
N HIS A 23 23.63 -6.36 10.49
CA HIS A 23 23.08 -6.43 11.84
C HIS A 23 23.22 -7.84 12.39
N ILE A 24 23.90 -7.95 13.50
CA ILE A 24 24.18 -9.21 14.21
C ILE A 24 23.54 -9.13 15.60
N PRO A 25 22.80 -10.15 16.00
CA PRO A 25 22.17 -10.13 17.32
C PRO A 25 23.18 -10.06 18.45
N LEU A 26 22.80 -9.42 19.56
CA LEU A 26 23.64 -9.20 20.76
C LEU A 26 24.21 -10.49 21.42
N SER A 27 23.71 -11.64 21.00
CA SER A 27 24.27 -12.95 21.45
C SER A 27 25.63 -13.27 20.84
N ALA A 28 26.09 -12.48 19.85
CA ALA A 28 27.42 -12.64 19.26
C ALA A 28 28.52 -12.25 20.25
N LYS A 29 29.42 -13.19 20.57
CA LYS A 29 30.49 -12.94 21.55
C LYS A 29 31.71 -12.21 20.99
N LYS A 30 32.04 -12.38 19.71
CA LYS A 30 33.11 -11.67 19.00
C LYS A 30 32.77 -11.59 17.50
N LEU A 31 32.91 -10.42 16.92
CA LEU A 31 32.78 -10.17 15.50
C LEU A 31 34.11 -9.66 14.95
N LYS A 32 34.58 -10.25 13.84
CA LYS A 32 35.64 -9.67 13.03
C LYS A 32 35.11 -9.51 11.60
N VAL A 33 35.13 -8.29 11.10
CA VAL A 33 34.79 -7.97 9.71
C VAL A 33 36.06 -7.58 9.00
N PHE A 34 36.39 -8.32 7.95
CA PHE A 34 37.47 -7.96 7.02
C PHE A 34 36.85 -7.67 5.66
N ILE A 35 37.10 -6.48 5.18
CA ILE A 35 36.70 -6.08 3.82
C ILE A 35 37.97 -5.74 3.08
N ASP A 36 38.29 -6.47 2.01
CA ASP A 36 39.30 -6.09 1.05
C ASP A 36 38.67 -5.94 -0.35
N GLU A 37 39.45 -5.54 -1.35
CA GLU A 37 38.95 -5.30 -2.71
C GLU A 37 38.33 -6.57 -3.38
N LYS A 38 38.49 -7.73 -2.80
CA LYS A 38 38.09 -9.03 -3.36
C LYS A 38 37.19 -9.86 -2.46
N GLN A 39 37.23 -9.64 -1.15
CA GLN A 39 36.51 -10.48 -0.20
C GLN A 39 35.99 -9.67 1.00
N ALA A 40 34.77 -9.93 1.41
CA ALA A 40 34.29 -9.54 2.72
C ALA A 40 34.27 -10.80 3.62
N ARG A 41 35.10 -10.83 4.63
CA ARG A 41 35.13 -11.91 5.63
C ARG A 41 34.47 -11.46 6.90
N ILE A 42 33.48 -12.22 7.33
CA ILE A 42 32.84 -12.03 8.63
C ILE A 42 33.16 -13.26 9.45
N THR A 43 33.94 -13.08 10.50
CA THR A 43 34.24 -14.14 11.45
C THR A 43 33.54 -13.87 12.78
N TYR A 44 32.82 -14.87 13.24
CA TYR A 44 32.06 -14.85 14.45
C TYR A 44 32.64 -15.94 15.41
N SER A 45 32.88 -15.60 16.68
CA SER A 45 33.34 -16.60 17.65
C SER A 45 32.17 -17.42 18.18
N GLY A 46 31.75 -18.35 17.41
CA GLY A 46 30.69 -19.33 17.58
C GLY A 46 30.97 -20.49 16.63
N LYS A 47 30.06 -21.35 16.40
CA LYS A 47 30.30 -22.64 15.72
C LYS A 47 30.47 -22.61 14.20
N GLN A 48 30.43 -21.45 13.51
CA GLN A 48 30.55 -21.39 12.04
C GLN A 48 31.38 -20.21 11.57
N HIS A 49 32.32 -20.48 10.65
CA HIS A 49 33.04 -19.51 9.84
C HIS A 49 32.36 -19.45 8.48
N GLN A 50 31.95 -18.27 8.02
CA GLN A 50 31.48 -18.07 6.66
C GLN A 50 32.27 -16.95 5.98
N GLU A 51 32.78 -17.24 4.80
CA GLU A 51 33.43 -16.28 3.94
C GLU A 51 32.46 -15.83 2.84
N LEU A 52 32.27 -14.51 2.74
CA LEU A 52 31.50 -13.91 1.65
C LEU A 52 32.46 -13.57 0.51
N ASP A 53 32.41 -14.33 -0.58
CA ASP A 53 33.17 -14.03 -1.79
C ASP A 53 32.44 -12.94 -2.60
N LEU A 54 33.08 -11.78 -2.72
CA LEU A 54 32.55 -10.67 -3.54
C LEU A 54 32.40 -11.05 -5.02
N LYS A 55 33.17 -12.02 -5.53
CA LYS A 55 32.99 -12.52 -6.90
C LYS A 55 31.73 -13.34 -7.03
N GLU A 56 31.41 -14.20 -6.05
CA GLU A 56 30.16 -14.95 -6.05
C GLU A 56 28.95 -14.03 -5.87
N LEU A 57 29.07 -13.02 -5.03
CA LEU A 57 28.05 -11.98 -4.87
C LEU A 57 27.83 -11.17 -6.17
N ASN A 58 28.93 -10.77 -6.84
CA ASN A 58 28.85 -10.09 -8.13
C ASN A 58 28.31 -11.01 -9.24
N LYS A 59 28.68 -12.29 -9.25
CA LYS A 59 28.14 -13.28 -10.19
C LYS A 59 26.65 -13.54 -9.97
N ALA A 60 26.21 -13.64 -8.72
CA ALA A 60 24.80 -13.75 -8.38
C ALA A 60 24.01 -12.48 -8.79
N PHE A 61 24.63 -11.31 -8.65
CA PHE A 61 24.08 -10.04 -9.11
C PHE A 61 23.99 -9.95 -10.64
N SER A 62 25.05 -10.38 -11.34
CA SER A 62 25.07 -10.42 -12.82
C SER A 62 24.12 -11.47 -13.40
N ASN A 63 23.96 -12.62 -12.75
CA ASN A 63 22.98 -13.65 -13.15
C ASN A 63 21.54 -13.17 -12.92
N ASN A 64 21.29 -12.35 -11.90
CA ASN A 64 19.99 -11.71 -11.72
C ASN A 64 19.71 -10.67 -12.81
N LEU A 65 20.70 -9.88 -13.22
CA LEU A 65 20.58 -8.95 -14.34
C LEU A 65 20.33 -9.66 -15.68
N SER A 66 20.97 -10.82 -15.94
CA SER A 66 20.75 -11.59 -17.17
C SER A 66 19.37 -12.27 -17.19
N ALA A 67 18.80 -12.61 -16.04
CA ALA A 67 17.44 -13.12 -15.95
C ALA A 67 16.37 -12.05 -16.27
N TYR A 68 16.69 -10.76 -16.05
CA TYR A 68 15.82 -9.65 -16.47
C TYR A 68 15.72 -9.49 -17.98
N ASN A 69 16.76 -9.87 -18.73
CA ASN A 69 16.79 -9.72 -20.20
C ASN A 69 15.94 -10.77 -20.95
N SER A 70 15.32 -11.71 -20.27
CA SER A 70 14.49 -12.77 -20.89
C SER A 70 12.99 -12.46 -20.87
N ASN A 71 12.55 -11.45 -20.12
CA ASN A 71 11.14 -11.06 -20.06
C ASN A 71 10.83 -10.01 -21.13
N GLU A 72 9.65 -10.08 -21.71
CA GLU A 72 9.10 -8.99 -22.53
C GLU A 72 8.94 -7.74 -21.64
N ASP A 73 9.06 -6.51 -22.23
CA ASP A 73 8.84 -5.27 -21.47
C ASP A 73 7.34 -5.03 -21.24
N ILE A 74 6.71 -5.99 -20.58
CA ILE A 74 5.31 -5.96 -20.19
C ILE A 74 5.24 -5.54 -18.73
N TRP A 75 4.42 -4.54 -18.43
CA TRP A 75 4.16 -4.06 -17.08
C TRP A 75 2.73 -4.38 -16.68
N ILE A 76 2.56 -4.96 -15.51
CA ILE A 76 1.24 -5.20 -14.94
C ILE A 76 1.05 -4.27 -13.76
N LEU A 77 0.01 -3.44 -13.86
CA LEU A 77 -0.41 -2.56 -12.77
C LEU A 77 -1.64 -3.16 -12.10
N MET A 78 -1.76 -3.00 -10.79
CA MET A 78 -2.96 -3.39 -10.06
C MET A 78 -3.06 -2.68 -8.71
N ASP A 79 -4.28 -2.42 -8.31
CA ASP A 79 -4.61 -2.05 -6.94
C ASP A 79 -5.00 -3.30 -6.16
N ARG A 80 -6.26 -3.54 -5.88
CA ARG A 80 -6.74 -4.83 -5.37
C ARG A 80 -7.23 -5.70 -6.51
N ASP A 81 -7.35 -6.99 -6.26
CA ASP A 81 -7.89 -7.92 -7.26
C ASP A 81 -9.39 -7.70 -7.54
N ILE A 82 -10.11 -7.06 -6.62
CA ILE A 82 -11.57 -6.83 -6.68
C ILE A 82 -11.97 -5.35 -6.75
N GLN A 83 -11.00 -4.43 -6.65
CA GLN A 83 -11.28 -2.99 -6.57
C GLN A 83 -10.10 -2.20 -7.12
N ALA A 84 -10.37 -1.20 -7.92
CA ALA A 84 -9.45 -0.19 -8.41
C ALA A 84 -9.59 1.12 -7.60
N ASP A 85 -9.33 2.28 -8.23
CA ASP A 85 -9.41 3.63 -7.66
C ASP A 85 -8.34 3.92 -6.59
N ASP A 86 -7.14 3.34 -6.78
CA ASP A 86 -5.97 3.64 -5.97
C ASP A 86 -4.77 4.01 -6.88
N ASN A 87 -3.59 4.06 -6.37
CA ASN A 87 -2.40 4.63 -7.02
C ASN A 87 -2.04 3.95 -8.34
N ALA A 88 -2.23 2.63 -8.47
CA ALA A 88 -1.89 1.93 -9.71
C ALA A 88 -2.84 2.29 -10.86
N GLU A 89 -4.11 2.51 -10.60
CA GLU A 89 -5.06 2.98 -11.61
C GLU A 89 -4.66 4.36 -12.13
N HIS A 90 -4.37 5.31 -11.24
CA HIS A 90 -3.96 6.68 -11.62
C HIS A 90 -2.63 6.68 -12.37
N LEU A 91 -1.67 5.85 -11.95
CA LEU A 91 -0.41 5.69 -12.64
C LEU A 91 -0.59 5.06 -14.03
N TYR A 92 -1.51 4.09 -14.16
CA TYR A 92 -1.83 3.49 -15.46
C TYR A 92 -2.31 4.56 -16.46
N ARG A 93 -3.27 5.41 -16.05
CA ARG A 93 -3.76 6.51 -16.91
C ARG A 93 -2.64 7.44 -17.35
N TYR A 94 -1.77 7.79 -16.42
CA TYR A 94 -0.62 8.64 -16.73
C TYR A 94 0.32 7.97 -17.74
N ILE A 95 0.68 6.70 -17.54
CA ILE A 95 1.58 5.98 -18.45
C ILE A 95 0.93 5.80 -19.82
N ALA A 96 -0.33 5.39 -19.89
CA ALA A 96 -1.05 5.22 -21.15
C ALA A 96 -1.11 6.51 -21.97
N LYS A 97 -1.26 7.65 -21.30
CA LYS A 97 -1.31 8.98 -21.95
C LYS A 97 0.07 9.46 -22.40
N MET A 98 1.09 9.33 -21.54
CA MET A 98 2.40 9.93 -21.77
C MET A 98 3.38 9.02 -22.52
N TYR A 99 3.16 7.72 -22.46
CA TYR A 99 4.02 6.68 -23.02
C TYR A 99 3.18 5.58 -23.71
N PRO A 100 2.42 5.94 -24.76
CA PRO A 100 1.47 5.02 -25.40
C PRO A 100 2.14 3.80 -26.06
N GLU A 101 3.46 3.85 -26.25
CA GLU A 101 4.26 2.72 -26.76
C GLU A 101 4.54 1.65 -25.70
N LYS A 102 4.26 1.92 -24.42
CA LYS A 102 4.48 0.96 -23.35
C LYS A 102 3.42 -0.13 -23.34
N ASN A 103 3.87 -1.36 -23.24
CA ASN A 103 2.99 -2.52 -23.14
C ASN A 103 2.54 -2.71 -21.67
N ILE A 104 1.43 -2.08 -21.32
CA ILE A 104 0.90 -2.05 -19.96
C ILE A 104 -0.47 -2.71 -19.89
N TYR A 105 -0.69 -3.44 -18.80
CA TYR A 105 -1.97 -4.06 -18.47
C TYR A 105 -2.40 -3.66 -17.06
N PHE A 106 -3.70 -3.63 -16.83
CA PHE A 106 -4.25 -3.46 -15.50
C PHE A 106 -4.97 -4.74 -15.07
N ALA A 107 -4.52 -5.35 -13.98
CA ALA A 107 -5.09 -6.60 -13.48
C ALA A 107 -6.21 -6.32 -12.48
N LEU A 108 -7.40 -6.87 -12.75
CA LEU A 108 -8.62 -6.73 -11.94
C LEU A 108 -9.52 -7.92 -12.23
N LYS A 109 -10.33 -8.39 -11.29
CA LYS A 109 -11.35 -9.39 -11.57
C LYS A 109 -12.48 -8.81 -12.41
N SER A 110 -12.94 -9.57 -13.40
CA SER A 110 -14.08 -9.18 -14.24
C SER A 110 -15.39 -9.01 -13.46
N SER A 111 -15.47 -9.57 -12.26
CA SER A 111 -16.59 -9.37 -11.33
C SER A 111 -16.52 -8.07 -10.50
N SER A 112 -15.46 -7.28 -10.64
CA SER A 112 -15.34 -5.99 -9.96
C SER A 112 -16.33 -4.97 -10.52
N HIS A 113 -16.89 -4.13 -9.65
CA HIS A 113 -17.73 -2.99 -10.07
C HIS A 113 -16.97 -1.95 -10.91
N ASP A 114 -15.62 -1.91 -10.82
CA ASP A 114 -14.77 -1.02 -11.59
C ASP A 114 -14.47 -1.54 -13.00
N TRP A 115 -14.75 -2.82 -13.29
CA TRP A 115 -14.36 -3.45 -14.54
C TRP A 115 -14.88 -2.72 -15.78
N ASP A 116 -16.20 -2.47 -15.84
CA ASP A 116 -16.82 -1.84 -16.99
C ASP A 116 -16.41 -0.37 -17.12
N ARG A 117 -16.22 0.33 -16.01
CA ARG A 117 -15.71 1.70 -15.98
C ARG A 117 -14.34 1.77 -16.64
N LEU A 118 -13.37 0.97 -16.18
CA LEU A 118 -12.01 0.97 -16.71
C LEU A 118 -11.96 0.48 -18.16
N LYS A 119 -12.76 -0.51 -18.52
CA LYS A 119 -12.89 -0.99 -19.90
C LYS A 119 -13.37 0.11 -20.85
N ASN A 120 -14.38 0.87 -20.44
CA ASN A 120 -14.92 1.98 -21.22
C ASN A 120 -13.92 3.15 -21.33
N GLU A 121 -13.03 3.31 -20.35
CA GLU A 121 -11.91 4.25 -20.40
C GLU A 121 -10.76 3.80 -21.31
N GLY A 122 -10.79 2.57 -21.83
CA GLY A 122 -9.77 2.04 -22.74
C GLY A 122 -8.59 1.33 -22.03
N PHE A 123 -8.75 0.93 -20.79
CA PHE A 123 -7.72 0.13 -20.10
C PHE A 123 -7.55 -1.24 -20.75
N GLN A 124 -6.32 -1.70 -20.91
CA GLN A 124 -6.02 -3.08 -21.26
C GLN A 124 -6.15 -3.95 -20.01
N LEU A 125 -7.35 -4.47 -19.79
CA LEU A 125 -7.67 -5.24 -18.59
C LEU A 125 -7.23 -6.70 -18.72
N LEU A 126 -6.68 -7.25 -17.62
CA LEU A 126 -6.45 -8.68 -17.44
C LEU A 126 -7.35 -9.17 -16.30
N ASP A 127 -8.21 -10.13 -16.60
CA ASP A 127 -9.07 -10.75 -15.59
C ASP A 127 -8.21 -11.57 -14.62
N PHE A 128 -8.05 -11.04 -13.41
CA PHE A 128 -7.15 -11.57 -12.39
C PHE A 128 -7.52 -13.02 -12.03
N GLY A 129 -6.54 -13.90 -12.07
CA GLY A 129 -6.69 -15.31 -11.74
C GLY A 129 -7.04 -16.21 -12.93
N THR A 130 -7.23 -15.66 -14.15
CA THR A 130 -7.46 -16.44 -15.35
C THR A 130 -6.17 -16.96 -15.96
N SER A 131 -6.27 -17.94 -16.86
CA SER A 131 -5.13 -18.47 -17.60
C SER A 131 -4.45 -17.42 -18.50
N GLU A 132 -5.19 -16.41 -18.96
CA GLU A 132 -4.66 -15.29 -19.72
C GLU A 132 -3.80 -14.38 -18.83
N TYR A 133 -4.33 -13.98 -17.66
CA TYR A 133 -3.56 -13.25 -16.66
C TYR A 133 -2.24 -13.97 -16.34
N GLU A 134 -2.30 -15.27 -16.06
CA GLU A 134 -1.11 -16.06 -15.72
C GLU A 134 -0.06 -16.10 -16.84
N LYS A 135 -0.51 -16.20 -18.11
CA LYS A 135 0.40 -16.18 -19.28
C LYS A 135 1.10 -14.83 -19.39
N VAL A 136 0.36 -13.74 -19.28
CA VAL A 136 0.92 -12.37 -19.35
C VAL A 136 1.81 -12.11 -18.14
N PHE A 137 1.38 -12.50 -16.94
CA PHE A 137 2.18 -12.35 -15.73
C PHE A 137 3.53 -13.05 -15.82
N LYS A 138 3.58 -14.28 -16.35
CA LYS A 138 4.84 -15.03 -16.52
C LYS A 138 5.83 -14.31 -17.44
N LYS A 139 5.35 -13.60 -18.46
CA LYS A 139 6.17 -12.85 -19.42
C LYS A 139 6.52 -11.44 -18.95
N SER A 140 5.79 -10.89 -18.01
CA SER A 140 5.99 -9.51 -17.56
C SER A 140 7.36 -9.28 -16.92
N SER A 141 7.88 -8.07 -17.12
CA SER A 141 9.12 -7.59 -16.50
C SER A 141 8.86 -6.86 -15.18
N LYS A 142 7.72 -6.17 -15.06
CA LYS A 142 7.40 -5.34 -13.90
C LYS A 142 6.00 -5.63 -13.37
N ILE A 143 5.89 -5.63 -12.05
CA ILE A 143 4.62 -5.63 -11.33
C ILE A 143 4.58 -4.37 -10.48
N ILE A 144 3.59 -3.54 -10.69
CA ILE A 144 3.42 -2.23 -10.05
C ILE A 144 2.11 -2.26 -9.28
N SER A 145 2.15 -2.12 -7.97
CA SER A 145 0.92 -2.28 -7.18
C SER A 145 0.84 -1.33 -6.01
N SER A 146 -0.37 -0.88 -5.72
CA SER A 146 -0.71 -0.16 -4.48
C SER A 146 -0.70 -1.07 -3.26
N HIS A 147 -0.77 -2.38 -3.46
CA HIS A 147 -0.81 -3.40 -2.41
C HIS A 147 0.32 -4.42 -2.53
N ILE A 148 0.67 -5.04 -1.40
CA ILE A 148 1.76 -6.03 -1.30
C ILE A 148 1.31 -7.30 -0.57
N ASP A 149 0.04 -7.64 -0.71
CA ASP A 149 -0.57 -8.81 -0.09
C ASP A 149 -0.17 -10.12 -0.76
N GLY A 150 -0.35 -11.23 -0.04
CA GLY A 150 0.12 -12.54 -0.48
C GLY A 150 -0.47 -12.98 -1.82
N TYR A 151 -1.72 -12.61 -2.12
CA TYR A 151 -2.36 -12.95 -3.39
C TYR A 151 -1.69 -12.25 -4.61
N ILE A 152 -0.92 -11.18 -4.39
CA ILE A 152 -0.12 -10.52 -5.43
C ILE A 152 1.29 -11.11 -5.46
N VAL A 153 2.01 -10.99 -4.33
CA VAL A 153 3.45 -11.27 -4.31
C VAL A 153 3.80 -12.75 -4.17
N ASN A 154 2.84 -13.59 -3.82
CA ASN A 154 2.98 -15.03 -3.68
C ASN A 154 1.97 -15.82 -4.54
N TYR A 155 1.39 -15.23 -5.58
CA TYR A 155 0.37 -15.84 -6.43
C TYR A 155 0.77 -17.25 -6.92
N PHE A 156 2.00 -17.40 -7.41
CA PHE A 156 2.61 -18.67 -7.80
C PHE A 156 3.53 -19.27 -6.71
N GLY A 157 3.37 -18.86 -5.46
CA GLY A 157 4.26 -19.25 -4.37
C GLY A 157 5.47 -18.32 -4.25
N LYS A 158 6.54 -18.81 -3.62
CA LYS A 158 7.72 -18.00 -3.25
C LYS A 158 8.47 -17.38 -4.43
N ASP A 159 8.36 -17.99 -5.61
CA ASP A 159 9.07 -17.55 -6.82
C ASP A 159 8.25 -16.62 -7.72
N THR A 160 7.06 -16.18 -7.28
CA THR A 160 6.16 -15.32 -8.07
C THR A 160 6.88 -14.12 -8.69
N LEU A 161 7.71 -13.43 -7.92
CA LEU A 161 8.43 -12.23 -8.37
C LEU A 161 9.86 -12.52 -8.86
N LYS A 162 10.22 -13.78 -9.09
CA LYS A 162 11.54 -14.13 -9.60
C LYS A 162 11.73 -13.58 -11.02
N GLY A 163 12.83 -12.86 -11.26
CA GLY A 163 13.11 -12.23 -12.56
C GLY A 163 12.23 -11.02 -12.89
N LYS A 164 11.45 -10.50 -11.95
CA LYS A 164 10.60 -9.32 -12.13
C LYS A 164 10.98 -8.23 -11.16
N GLU A 165 10.78 -6.98 -11.58
CA GLU A 165 10.81 -5.83 -10.67
C GLU A 165 9.44 -5.66 -10.01
N PHE A 166 9.42 -5.50 -8.70
CA PHE A 166 8.21 -5.18 -7.96
C PHE A 166 8.29 -3.75 -7.42
N ILE A 167 7.36 -2.91 -7.89
CA ILE A 167 7.23 -1.51 -7.50
C ILE A 167 6.03 -1.39 -6.59
N PHE A 168 6.27 -1.00 -5.35
CA PHE A 168 5.24 -0.81 -4.34
C PHE A 168 4.89 0.68 -4.24
N LEU A 169 3.68 1.02 -4.69
CA LEU A 169 3.16 2.39 -4.66
C LEU A 169 2.58 2.76 -3.31
N GLN A 170 2.30 1.76 -2.46
CA GLN A 170 1.45 1.81 -1.26
C GLN A 170 0.04 2.37 -1.51
N HIS A 171 -0.82 2.30 -0.50
CA HIS A 171 -2.20 2.78 -0.55
C HIS A 171 -2.49 3.86 0.51
N GLY A 172 -1.52 4.22 1.32
CA GLY A 172 -1.62 5.26 2.35
C GLY A 172 -0.28 5.51 3.00
N VAL A 173 -0.12 6.67 3.61
CA VAL A 173 1.11 7.07 4.29
C VAL A 173 1.37 6.15 5.49
N ILE A 174 2.58 5.59 5.56
CA ILE A 174 2.97 4.72 6.67
C ILE A 174 3.33 5.57 7.88
N LYS A 175 2.49 5.51 8.90
CA LYS A 175 2.67 6.18 10.18
C LYS A 175 3.32 5.28 11.24
N ASP A 176 2.95 3.99 11.25
CA ASP A 176 3.40 3.02 12.24
C ASP A 176 4.61 2.22 11.76
N ASP A 177 5.34 1.56 12.67
CA ASP A 177 6.43 0.66 12.32
C ASP A 177 5.90 -0.64 11.71
N LEU A 178 5.88 -0.71 10.39
CA LEU A 178 5.51 -1.90 9.63
C LEU A 178 6.71 -2.76 9.21
N SER A 179 7.88 -2.54 9.78
CA SER A 179 9.12 -3.22 9.38
C SER A 179 9.01 -4.75 9.47
N LYS A 180 8.36 -5.28 10.50
CA LYS A 180 8.15 -6.73 10.65
C LYS A 180 7.35 -7.33 9.49
N TRP A 181 6.39 -6.60 8.97
CA TRP A 181 5.52 -7.04 7.88
C TRP A 181 6.15 -6.81 6.51
N LEU A 182 6.86 -5.68 6.31
CA LEU A 182 7.42 -5.30 5.03
C LEU A 182 8.81 -5.92 4.76
N ASN A 183 9.64 -6.10 5.77
CA ASN A 183 10.99 -6.63 5.57
C ASN A 183 11.06 -8.01 4.90
N PRO A 184 10.15 -8.97 5.14
CA PRO A 184 10.16 -10.24 4.44
C PRO A 184 9.82 -10.15 2.95
N LYS A 185 9.22 -9.03 2.51
CA LYS A 185 8.68 -8.87 1.15
C LYS A 185 9.75 -8.35 0.18
N LYS A 186 9.64 -8.77 -1.08
CA LYS A 186 10.46 -8.24 -2.18
C LYS A 186 9.86 -6.92 -2.64
N MET A 187 10.68 -5.87 -2.65
CA MET A 187 10.38 -4.59 -3.31
C MET A 187 11.67 -4.08 -3.94
N ASP A 188 11.60 -3.78 -5.23
CA ASP A 188 12.72 -3.20 -5.96
C ASP A 188 12.62 -1.66 -5.91
N LEU A 189 11.39 -1.12 -5.86
CA LEU A 189 11.12 0.28 -5.59
C LEU A 189 9.96 0.41 -4.61
N PHE A 190 10.09 1.34 -3.68
CA PHE A 190 9.08 1.68 -2.68
C PHE A 190 8.81 3.19 -2.70
N VAL A 191 7.61 3.57 -3.05
CA VAL A 191 7.18 4.97 -3.13
C VAL A 191 6.77 5.47 -1.76
N THR A 192 7.20 6.68 -1.40
CA THR A 192 6.79 7.38 -0.18
C THR A 192 6.28 8.79 -0.50
N THR A 193 5.54 9.38 0.40
CA THR A 193 4.86 10.67 0.21
C THR A 193 5.62 11.81 0.84
N THR A 194 5.83 11.75 2.14
CA THR A 194 6.42 12.83 2.92
C THR A 194 7.90 12.57 3.23
N LYS A 195 8.62 13.63 3.57
CA LYS A 195 10.00 13.53 4.03
C LYS A 195 10.13 12.70 5.31
N ASP A 196 9.14 12.80 6.19
CA ASP A 196 9.16 12.06 7.47
C ASP A 196 8.93 10.57 7.23
N GLU A 197 7.98 10.20 6.36
CA GLU A 197 7.80 8.83 5.95
C GLU A 197 9.05 8.26 5.27
N TYR A 198 9.62 8.99 4.31
CA TYR A 198 10.87 8.60 3.66
C TYR A 198 11.99 8.36 4.67
N ASN A 199 12.20 9.30 5.60
CA ASN A 199 13.24 9.18 6.61
C ASN A 199 12.98 8.04 7.60
N SER A 200 11.72 7.77 7.93
CA SER A 200 11.37 6.67 8.82
C SER A 200 11.67 5.29 8.21
N ILE A 201 11.61 5.18 6.88
CA ILE A 201 11.80 3.91 6.15
C ILE A 201 13.23 3.78 5.62
N ALA A 202 13.77 4.82 4.98
CA ALA A 202 15.07 4.81 4.32
C ALA A 202 16.20 5.45 5.13
N GLY A 203 15.87 6.12 6.24
CA GLY A 203 16.84 6.78 7.12
C GLY A 203 17.66 5.79 7.94
N ASP A 204 18.63 6.32 8.67
CA ASP A 204 19.54 5.53 9.47
C ASP A 204 18.89 5.01 10.75
N PHE A 205 19.45 3.91 11.27
CA PHE A 205 19.08 3.32 12.58
C PHE A 205 17.63 2.90 12.73
N ASN A 206 16.85 2.83 11.63
CA ASN A 206 15.49 2.30 11.66
C ASN A 206 15.49 0.75 11.55
N ARG A 207 14.30 0.15 11.62
CA ARG A 207 14.13 -1.31 11.55
C ARG A 207 13.86 -1.84 10.14
N TYR A 208 13.68 -0.95 9.14
CA TYR A 208 13.43 -1.36 7.76
C TYR A 208 14.71 -1.80 7.07
N LYS A 209 14.60 -2.82 6.20
CA LYS A 209 15.71 -3.26 5.35
C LYS A 209 15.93 -2.38 4.13
N PHE A 210 15.04 -1.42 3.90
CA PHE A 210 15.04 -0.55 2.73
C PHE A 210 15.95 0.66 2.95
N SER A 211 16.46 1.19 1.86
CA SER A 211 17.37 2.33 1.87
C SER A 211 17.04 3.29 0.73
N LYS A 212 17.75 4.39 0.64
CA LYS A 212 17.65 5.34 -0.48
C LYS A 212 17.85 4.71 -1.87
N LYS A 213 18.30 3.46 -1.99
CA LYS A 213 18.38 2.72 -3.25
C LYS A 213 17.05 2.11 -3.68
N ASN A 214 16.17 1.86 -2.72
CA ASN A 214 14.89 1.21 -2.95
C ASN A 214 13.70 2.14 -2.72
N VAL A 215 13.91 3.23 -1.97
CA VAL A 215 12.85 4.14 -1.55
C VAL A 215 12.98 5.46 -2.26
N ILE A 216 11.88 5.95 -2.80
CA ILE A 216 11.79 7.29 -3.39
C ILE A 216 10.68 8.09 -2.73
N GLN A 217 10.88 9.38 -2.63
CA GLN A 217 9.85 10.33 -2.22
C GLN A 217 9.32 11.03 -3.48
N SER A 218 8.13 10.66 -3.93
CA SER A 218 7.50 11.25 -5.11
C SER A 218 6.05 11.67 -4.91
N GLY A 219 5.47 11.33 -3.78
CA GLY A 219 4.01 11.40 -3.59
C GLY A 219 3.30 10.19 -4.21
N LEU A 220 1.98 10.14 -4.03
CA LEU A 220 1.13 9.07 -4.56
C LEU A 220 0.45 9.51 -5.86
N PRO A 221 0.40 8.66 -6.89
CA PRO A 221 -0.18 9.00 -8.20
C PRO A 221 -1.62 9.54 -8.13
N ARG A 222 -2.44 9.04 -7.21
CA ARG A 222 -3.82 9.52 -7.02
C ARG A 222 -3.92 10.98 -6.55
N HIS A 223 -2.86 11.52 -5.91
CA HIS A 223 -2.86 12.91 -5.44
C HIS A 223 -2.89 13.92 -6.59
N ASP A 224 -2.32 13.58 -7.74
CA ASP A 224 -2.39 14.45 -8.93
C ASP A 224 -3.83 14.61 -9.41
N SER A 225 -4.62 13.52 -9.39
CA SER A 225 -6.04 13.56 -9.72
C SER A 225 -6.85 14.33 -8.68
N LEU A 226 -6.55 14.15 -7.40
CA LEU A 226 -7.19 14.93 -6.34
C LEU A 226 -6.95 16.43 -6.52
N LEU A 227 -5.71 16.82 -6.78
CA LEU A 227 -5.35 18.23 -6.98
C LEU A 227 -6.00 18.82 -8.24
N ALA A 228 -5.99 18.08 -9.36
CA ALA A 228 -6.51 18.55 -10.63
C ALA A 228 -8.04 18.72 -10.64
N ASN A 229 -8.74 17.92 -9.85
CA ASN A 229 -10.21 17.91 -9.80
C ASN A 229 -10.77 18.48 -8.49
N ASN A 230 -9.92 19.12 -7.68
CA ASN A 230 -10.36 19.76 -6.44
C ASN A 230 -11.38 20.87 -6.73
N ASN A 231 -12.52 20.82 -6.05
CA ASN A 231 -13.54 21.82 -6.15
C ASN A 231 -13.39 22.87 -5.01
N GLU A 232 -12.60 23.91 -5.25
CA GLU A 232 -12.35 24.98 -4.27
C GLU A 232 -13.62 25.73 -3.83
N ASN A 233 -14.69 25.66 -4.62
CA ASN A 233 -15.97 26.29 -4.30
C ASN A 233 -16.95 25.35 -3.58
N SER A 234 -16.54 24.13 -3.32
CA SER A 234 -17.37 23.19 -2.57
C SER A 234 -17.62 23.72 -1.14
N LYS A 235 -18.80 23.43 -0.64
CA LYS A 235 -19.17 23.65 0.77
C LYS A 235 -19.51 22.33 1.46
N THR A 236 -18.79 21.26 1.11
CA THR A 236 -19.03 19.93 1.66
C THR A 236 -18.12 19.66 2.85
N ILE A 237 -18.70 19.33 3.97
CA ILE A 237 -18.04 18.82 5.18
C ILE A 237 -18.14 17.30 5.16
N LEU A 238 -17.02 16.63 4.93
CA LEU A 238 -16.93 15.18 4.96
C LEU A 238 -16.61 14.69 6.37
N VAL A 239 -17.49 13.91 6.96
CA VAL A 239 -17.28 13.27 8.27
C VAL A 239 -16.98 11.80 8.07
N MET A 240 -15.74 11.39 8.36
CA MET A 240 -15.21 10.08 8.01
C MET A 240 -14.44 9.46 9.19
N PRO A 241 -15.14 8.94 10.21
CA PRO A 241 -14.48 8.35 11.37
C PRO A 241 -13.87 7.00 11.09
N THR A 242 -12.70 6.74 11.71
CA THR A 242 -12.06 5.43 11.68
C THR A 242 -12.77 4.47 12.63
N TRP A 243 -13.01 3.25 12.19
CA TRP A 243 -13.58 2.21 13.05
C TRP A 243 -12.63 1.79 14.18
N ARG A 244 -13.16 1.10 15.18
CA ARG A 244 -12.40 0.56 16.32
C ARG A 244 -12.56 -0.94 16.40
N HIS A 245 -11.45 -1.63 16.56
CA HIS A 245 -11.49 -3.10 16.67
C HIS A 245 -12.33 -3.57 17.86
N TYR A 246 -12.22 -2.89 19.00
CA TYR A 246 -12.91 -3.28 20.25
C TYR A 246 -14.42 -3.09 20.25
N ILE A 247 -14.97 -2.35 19.27
CA ILE A 247 -16.44 -2.15 19.16
C ILE A 247 -17.11 -3.14 18.19
N MET A 248 -16.31 -3.94 17.48
CA MET A 248 -16.79 -4.90 16.50
C MET A 248 -16.92 -6.28 17.12
N GLY A 249 -17.88 -7.07 16.63
CA GLY A 249 -17.98 -8.50 16.92
C GLY A 249 -16.87 -9.34 16.28
N GLU A 250 -16.92 -10.64 16.50
CA GLU A 250 -15.96 -11.61 15.97
C GLU A 250 -15.96 -11.65 14.44
N VAL A 251 -14.84 -12.07 13.86
CA VAL A 251 -14.72 -12.23 12.40
C VAL A 251 -15.51 -13.45 11.96
N ILE A 252 -16.40 -13.29 10.99
CA ILE A 252 -17.18 -14.38 10.40
C ILE A 252 -16.47 -14.86 9.11
N GLY A 253 -16.09 -16.13 9.10
CA GLY A 253 -15.50 -16.77 7.92
C GLY A 253 -14.11 -16.24 7.55
N THR A 254 -13.81 -16.20 6.24
CA THR A 254 -12.51 -15.77 5.69
C THR A 254 -12.51 -14.33 5.17
N ALA A 255 -13.67 -13.70 5.13
CA ALA A 255 -13.85 -12.31 4.69
C ALA A 255 -13.76 -11.33 5.87
N ASN A 256 -13.63 -10.04 5.58
CA ASN A 256 -13.63 -8.97 6.60
C ASN A 256 -15.04 -8.74 7.22
N GLN A 257 -15.95 -9.70 7.09
CA GLN A 257 -17.27 -9.64 7.73
C GLN A 257 -17.14 -9.93 9.22
N ARG A 258 -17.89 -9.17 10.01
CA ARG A 258 -17.93 -9.31 11.46
C ARG A 258 -19.36 -9.45 11.95
N GLU A 259 -19.52 -10.15 13.06
CA GLU A 259 -20.79 -10.14 13.77
C GLU A 259 -21.15 -8.72 14.20
N LEU A 260 -22.45 -8.42 14.18
CA LEU A 260 -22.93 -7.13 14.68
C LEU A 260 -22.87 -7.13 16.21
N ASN A 261 -22.26 -6.11 16.76
CA ASN A 261 -22.29 -5.86 18.19
C ASN A 261 -23.66 -5.27 18.57
N ALA A 262 -24.46 -6.01 19.34
CA ALA A 262 -25.78 -5.56 19.78
C ALA A 262 -25.73 -4.27 20.63
N ASP A 263 -24.64 -4.06 21.34
CA ASP A 263 -24.42 -2.91 22.21
C ASP A 263 -23.72 -1.73 21.52
N PHE A 264 -23.61 -1.78 20.18
CA PHE A 264 -22.86 -0.78 19.40
C PHE A 264 -23.28 0.66 19.74
N LEU A 265 -24.58 0.94 19.77
CA LEU A 265 -25.09 2.29 20.04
C LEU A 265 -24.77 2.80 21.46
N SER A 266 -24.51 1.91 22.41
CA SER A 266 -24.12 2.28 23.78
C SER A 266 -22.62 2.49 23.96
N THR A 267 -21.82 2.23 22.92
CA THR A 267 -20.36 2.47 22.96
C THR A 267 -20.07 3.97 22.96
N ASP A 268 -19.00 4.38 23.65
CA ASP A 268 -18.51 5.78 23.64
C ASP A 268 -18.27 6.27 22.20
N TYR A 269 -17.79 5.39 21.32
CA TYR A 269 -17.59 5.72 19.93
C TYR A 269 -18.88 6.15 19.24
N ALA A 270 -19.92 5.35 19.31
CA ALA A 270 -21.20 5.66 18.68
C ALA A 270 -21.84 6.89 19.30
N GLN A 271 -21.83 7.00 20.64
CA GLN A 271 -22.39 8.13 21.36
C GLN A 271 -21.71 9.45 20.99
N HIS A 272 -20.39 9.50 20.93
CA HIS A 272 -19.66 10.71 20.56
C HIS A 272 -19.90 11.13 19.11
N TRP A 273 -19.84 10.20 18.15
CA TRP A 273 -20.08 10.53 16.74
C TRP A 273 -21.53 10.92 16.47
N LEU A 274 -22.51 10.24 17.07
CA LEU A 274 -23.93 10.61 16.97
C LEU A 274 -24.21 11.99 17.60
N SER A 275 -23.62 12.25 18.77
CA SER A 275 -23.73 13.57 19.43
C SER A 275 -23.12 14.68 18.56
N PHE A 276 -21.97 14.41 17.93
CA PHE A 276 -21.35 15.36 17.00
C PHE A 276 -22.23 15.62 15.77
N LEU A 277 -22.73 14.58 15.13
CA LEU A 277 -23.58 14.69 13.92
C LEU A 277 -24.92 15.41 14.22
N LYS A 278 -25.44 15.30 15.44
CA LYS A 278 -26.65 15.98 15.91
C LYS A 278 -26.37 17.38 16.54
N ASN A 279 -25.14 17.89 16.44
CA ASN A 279 -24.77 19.11 17.07
C ASN A 279 -25.45 20.35 16.43
N PRO A 280 -26.10 21.23 17.18
CA PRO A 280 -26.76 22.41 16.61
C PRO A 280 -25.83 23.36 15.84
N THR A 281 -24.53 23.39 16.17
CA THR A 281 -23.56 24.19 15.42
C THR A 281 -23.38 23.64 14.03
N LEU A 282 -23.36 22.31 13.87
CA LEU A 282 -23.26 21.66 12.55
C LEU A 282 -24.52 21.94 11.71
N GLN A 283 -25.70 21.84 12.33
CA GLN A 283 -26.96 22.19 11.71
C GLN A 283 -26.98 23.68 11.27
N ASN A 284 -26.50 24.58 12.09
CA ASN A 284 -26.38 25.99 11.75
C ASN A 284 -25.49 26.26 10.53
N LEU A 285 -24.38 25.54 10.38
CA LEU A 285 -23.51 25.62 9.21
C LEU A 285 -24.25 25.21 7.92
N VAL A 286 -25.10 24.20 8.00
CA VAL A 286 -25.94 23.77 6.87
C VAL A 286 -26.98 24.83 6.54
N GLU A 287 -27.80 25.23 7.52
CA GLU A 287 -28.98 26.08 7.31
C GLU A 287 -28.61 27.52 6.93
N ASN A 288 -27.62 28.12 7.61
CA ASN A 288 -27.29 29.51 7.46
C ASN A 288 -26.11 29.83 6.58
N TYR A 289 -25.22 28.85 6.33
CA TYR A 289 -24.01 29.04 5.51
C TYR A 289 -23.99 28.19 4.26
N GLY A 290 -25.00 27.33 4.07
CA GLY A 290 -25.19 26.49 2.88
C GLY A 290 -24.13 25.40 2.77
N PHE A 291 -23.62 24.90 3.89
CA PHE A 291 -22.78 23.71 3.88
C PHE A 291 -23.62 22.45 3.69
N LYS A 292 -23.02 21.45 3.06
CA LYS A 292 -23.52 20.10 2.95
C LYS A 292 -22.70 19.22 3.91
N VAL A 293 -23.33 18.38 4.71
CA VAL A 293 -22.64 17.43 5.58
C VAL A 293 -22.79 16.03 5.03
N VAL A 294 -21.69 15.39 4.73
CA VAL A 294 -21.65 14.01 4.24
C VAL A 294 -21.03 13.12 5.31
N TYR A 295 -21.77 12.15 5.78
CA TYR A 295 -21.27 11.11 6.68
C TYR A 295 -20.90 9.87 5.89
N PHE A 296 -19.61 9.54 5.88
CA PHE A 296 -19.06 8.40 5.14
C PHE A 296 -18.28 7.50 6.10
N PRO A 297 -18.96 6.63 6.86
CA PRO A 297 -18.29 5.77 7.82
C PRO A 297 -17.53 4.64 7.13
N HIS A 298 -16.48 4.15 7.81
CA HIS A 298 -15.73 2.98 7.38
C HIS A 298 -16.67 1.77 7.13
N ALA A 299 -16.32 0.91 6.17
CA ALA A 299 -17.13 -0.26 5.76
C ALA A 299 -17.61 -1.13 6.94
N ASN A 300 -16.80 -1.27 7.98
CA ASN A 300 -17.17 -2.01 9.19
C ASN A 300 -18.29 -1.32 10.01
N ILE A 301 -18.53 -0.04 9.83
CA ILE A 301 -19.58 0.73 10.52
C ILE A 301 -20.87 0.78 9.70
N GLN A 302 -20.78 0.65 8.38
CA GLN A 302 -21.95 0.74 7.49
C GLN A 302 -23.10 -0.21 7.85
N PRO A 303 -22.88 -1.46 8.32
CA PRO A 303 -23.98 -2.32 8.77
C PRO A 303 -24.80 -1.77 9.94
N TYR A 304 -24.28 -0.80 10.69
CA TYR A 304 -24.98 -0.17 11.82
C TYR A 304 -25.76 1.09 11.42
N LEU A 305 -25.60 1.59 10.19
CA LEU A 305 -26.27 2.82 9.73
C LEU A 305 -27.80 2.79 9.89
N PRO A 306 -28.51 1.66 9.69
CA PRO A 306 -29.95 1.60 9.92
C PRO A 306 -30.35 1.86 11.36
N LEU A 307 -29.40 1.74 12.32
CA LEU A 307 -29.63 2.02 13.73
C LEU A 307 -29.42 3.49 14.09
N PHE A 308 -28.86 4.29 13.16
CA PHE A 308 -28.54 5.69 13.38
C PHE A 308 -29.76 6.55 13.07
N ASP A 309 -30.29 7.19 14.08
CA ASP A 309 -31.30 8.24 13.94
C ASP A 309 -30.57 9.56 13.67
N LEU A 310 -30.27 9.85 12.40
CA LEU A 310 -29.55 11.06 11.97
C LEU A 310 -30.54 12.10 11.44
N PRO A 311 -30.22 13.40 11.64
CA PRO A 311 -31.01 14.49 11.07
C PRO A 311 -31.00 14.48 9.52
N ASP A 312 -32.06 14.97 8.90
CA ASP A 312 -32.22 15.02 7.43
C ASP A 312 -31.16 15.87 6.72
N TYR A 313 -30.45 16.73 7.43
CA TYR A 313 -29.37 17.54 6.84
C TYR A 313 -28.06 16.77 6.68
N ILE A 314 -27.99 15.51 7.12
CA ILE A 314 -26.81 14.63 6.96
C ILE A 314 -27.06 13.69 5.78
N ASP A 315 -26.27 13.85 4.73
CA ASP A 315 -26.22 12.86 3.65
C ASP A 315 -25.36 11.66 4.07
N ILE A 316 -25.93 10.49 4.03
CA ILE A 316 -25.20 9.24 4.31
C ILE A 316 -24.80 8.62 2.98
N LEU A 317 -23.50 8.43 2.78
CA LEU A 317 -22.96 7.74 1.61
C LEU A 317 -22.19 6.49 2.02
N ASP A 318 -22.09 5.55 1.11
CA ASP A 318 -21.35 4.31 1.27
C ASP A 318 -20.40 4.05 0.09
N HIS A 319 -19.58 3.02 0.19
CA HIS A 319 -18.60 2.65 -0.84
C HIS A 319 -19.24 2.15 -2.16
N ALA A 320 -20.53 1.88 -2.19
CA ALA A 320 -21.24 1.50 -3.40
C ALA A 320 -21.80 2.72 -4.14
N SER A 321 -22.00 3.84 -3.43
CA SER A 321 -22.65 5.04 -3.97
C SER A 321 -21.67 6.04 -4.59
N ILE A 322 -20.42 6.08 -4.13
CA ILE A 322 -19.41 7.04 -4.60
C ILE A 322 -17.99 6.50 -4.43
N GLY A 323 -17.11 6.80 -5.39
CA GLY A 323 -15.68 6.54 -5.29
C GLY A 323 -14.99 7.44 -4.24
N MET A 324 -13.99 6.90 -3.57
CA MET A 324 -13.25 7.62 -2.51
C MET A 324 -12.58 8.90 -3.05
N GLN A 325 -12.01 8.83 -4.25
CA GLN A 325 -11.34 9.97 -4.86
C GLN A 325 -12.33 11.08 -5.22
N GLU A 326 -13.50 10.72 -5.75
CA GLU A 326 -14.57 11.68 -6.07
C GLU A 326 -15.08 12.35 -4.79
N LEU A 327 -15.27 11.59 -3.72
CA LEU A 327 -15.69 12.11 -2.42
C LEU A 327 -14.72 13.17 -1.88
N PHE A 328 -13.41 12.89 -1.97
CA PHE A 328 -12.38 13.86 -1.53
C PHE A 328 -12.32 15.10 -2.41
N GLN A 329 -12.50 14.97 -3.72
CA GLN A 329 -12.55 16.12 -4.65
C GLN A 329 -13.72 17.05 -4.35
N GLN A 330 -14.82 16.53 -3.82
CA GLN A 330 -16.00 17.30 -3.46
C GLN A 330 -15.94 17.87 -2.03
N ALA A 331 -15.01 17.45 -1.19
CA ALA A 331 -14.93 17.89 0.20
C ALA A 331 -14.12 19.18 0.36
N SER A 332 -14.68 20.20 1.02
CA SER A 332 -13.94 21.40 1.45
C SER A 332 -13.24 21.19 2.79
N PHE A 333 -13.87 20.38 3.64
CA PHE A 333 -13.34 20.03 4.97
C PHE A 333 -13.54 18.54 5.20
N MET A 334 -12.53 17.91 5.79
CA MET A 334 -12.61 16.54 6.27
C MET A 334 -12.47 16.53 7.79
N LEU A 335 -13.45 15.92 8.43
CA LEU A 335 -13.45 15.66 9.87
C LEU A 335 -13.27 14.16 10.08
N THR A 336 -12.15 13.80 10.63
CA THR A 336 -11.78 12.43 10.94
C THR A 336 -11.03 12.39 12.27
N ASP A 337 -10.71 11.20 12.74
CA ASP A 337 -9.86 11.05 13.92
C ASP A 337 -8.42 10.70 13.50
N TYR A 338 -8.00 9.45 13.55
CA TYR A 338 -6.64 9.04 13.13
C TYR A 338 -6.60 8.13 11.91
N SER A 339 -7.41 8.45 10.92
CA SER A 339 -7.43 7.71 9.66
C SER A 339 -6.14 7.91 8.87
N SER A 340 -5.65 6.84 8.24
CA SER A 340 -4.51 6.90 7.32
C SER A 340 -4.85 7.54 5.96
N VAL A 341 -6.11 7.90 5.74
CA VAL A 341 -6.55 8.60 4.52
C VAL A 341 -6.49 10.12 4.63
N ALA A 342 -6.23 10.66 5.84
CA ALA A 342 -6.12 12.08 6.12
C ALA A 342 -4.74 12.64 5.80
#